data_8975ae702ced3a4a8bb5643f26906523
#
_entry.id   8975ae702ced3a4a8bb5643f26906523
#
_cell.length_a   1.000
_cell.length_b   1.000
_cell.length_c   1.000
_cell.angle_alpha   90.00
_cell.angle_beta   90.00
_cell.angle_gamma   90.00
#
_symmetry.space_group_name_H-M   'P 1'
#
loop_
_entity.id
_entity.type
_entity.pdbx_description
1 polymer ?
#
loop_
_entity_poly.entity_id
_entity_poly.type
_entity_poly.pdbx_seq_one_letter_code
_entity_poly.pdbx_strand_id
1 'polypeptide(L)'
;IWGCVLGFAGIVVLNVGDGAGGTFSFWGDGMIILNALCGAGASLLTRGLHQRIDVFVGTGYSLAIGGLLLLAAGMFLDGSLPHVTVSGLVYLALLIGISTVGFGLYNKLLTCNPVGKVAIYNSLIPVVGAVSSCLCLHEAFHWKYVLAGALATGGIYIINKGK
;
A
#
# COMPACT_ATOMS: atom_id res chain seq x y z
N ILE A 1 -0.04 4.29 -20.00
CA ILE A 1 1.38 4.57 -19.67
C ILE A 1 1.52 5.98 -19.08
N TRP A 2 1.04 7.04 -19.76
CA TRP A 2 1.18 8.43 -19.27
C TRP A 2 0.56 8.69 -17.89
N GLY A 3 -0.59 8.10 -17.60
CA GLY A 3 -1.21 8.23 -16.27
C GLY A 3 -0.39 7.58 -15.15
N CYS A 4 0.28 6.44 -15.42
CA CYS A 4 1.19 5.82 -14.44
C CYS A 4 2.42 6.70 -14.19
N VAL A 5 2.98 7.31 -15.23
CA VAL A 5 4.13 8.24 -15.11
C VAL A 5 3.75 9.44 -14.26
N LEU A 6 2.56 10.04 -14.48
CA LEU A 6 2.06 11.16 -13.67
C LEU A 6 1.81 10.76 -12.21
N GLY A 7 1.20 9.60 -11.96
CA GLY A 7 1.00 9.11 -10.61
C GLY A 7 2.34 8.87 -9.87
N PHE A 8 3.32 8.30 -10.56
CA PHE A 8 4.67 8.12 -10.02
C PHE A 8 5.38 9.46 -9.76
N ALA A 9 5.26 10.43 -10.68
CA ALA A 9 5.79 11.78 -10.48
C ALA A 9 5.22 12.45 -9.23
N GLY A 10 3.93 12.24 -8.91
CA GLY A 10 3.31 12.72 -7.67
C GLY A 10 3.99 12.16 -6.42
N ILE A 11 4.32 10.85 -6.41
CA ILE A 11 5.03 10.22 -5.30
C ILE A 11 6.46 10.78 -5.18
N VAL A 12 7.15 10.99 -6.31
CA VAL A 12 8.50 11.59 -6.32
C VAL A 12 8.47 13.00 -5.73
N VAL A 13 7.49 13.84 -6.11
CA VAL A 13 7.34 15.20 -5.58
C VAL A 13 7.14 15.20 -4.06
N LEU A 14 6.40 14.24 -3.51
CA LEU A 14 6.25 14.10 -2.06
C LEU A 14 7.58 13.86 -1.35
N ASN A 15 8.44 13.05 -1.96
CA ASN A 15 9.71 12.64 -1.36
C ASN A 15 10.88 13.60 -1.64
N VAL A 16 10.75 14.51 -2.61
CA VAL A 16 11.75 15.54 -2.89
C VAL A 16 11.72 16.62 -1.80
N GLY A 17 12.82 16.77 -1.07
CA GLY A 17 13.01 17.83 -0.07
C GLY A 17 13.13 17.37 1.38
N ASP A 18 12.76 16.14 1.74
CA ASP A 18 12.86 15.65 3.12
C ASP A 18 14.06 14.69 3.30
N GLY A 19 15.17 14.97 2.65
CA GLY A 19 16.39 14.18 2.75
C GLY A 19 16.81 13.50 1.44
N ALA A 20 16.55 14.11 0.30
CA ALA A 20 17.05 13.65 -1.00
C ALA A 20 18.60 13.55 -1.10
N GLY A 21 19.32 13.78 -0.01
CA GLY A 21 20.76 13.56 0.16
C GLY A 21 21.13 12.28 0.91
N GLY A 22 20.16 11.41 1.23
CA GLY A 22 20.41 10.12 1.86
C GLY A 22 21.17 9.18 0.92
N THR A 23 22.24 8.56 1.40
CA THR A 23 22.91 7.48 0.68
C THR A 23 21.97 6.30 0.52
N PHE A 24 21.86 5.75 -0.71
CA PHE A 24 21.05 4.55 -0.98
C PHE A 24 21.46 3.43 -0.02
N SER A 25 20.50 2.98 0.79
CA SER A 25 20.70 1.86 1.71
C SER A 25 20.17 0.59 1.06
N PHE A 26 21.08 -0.34 0.76
CA PHE A 26 20.67 -1.62 0.15
C PHE A 26 19.63 -2.37 1.00
N TRP A 27 19.76 -2.36 2.34
CA TRP A 27 18.82 -3.00 3.24
C TRP A 27 17.50 -2.22 3.42
N GLY A 28 17.52 -0.89 3.39
CA GLY A 28 16.31 -0.08 3.48
C GLY A 28 15.60 0.02 2.13
N ASP A 29 16.24 0.67 1.17
CA ASP A 29 15.63 0.97 -0.13
C ASP A 29 15.45 -0.28 -0.99
N GLY A 30 16.39 -1.24 -0.90
CA GLY A 30 16.29 -2.52 -1.60
C GLY A 30 15.10 -3.35 -1.14
N MET A 31 14.79 -3.37 0.15
CA MET A 31 13.60 -4.07 0.69
C MET A 31 12.29 -3.40 0.25
N ILE A 32 12.28 -2.08 0.12
CA ILE A 32 11.11 -1.36 -0.41
C ILE A 32 10.86 -1.72 -1.88
N ILE A 33 11.92 -1.78 -2.70
CA ILE A 33 11.82 -2.20 -4.10
C ILE A 33 11.31 -3.64 -4.20
N LEU A 34 11.87 -4.54 -3.40
CA LEU A 34 11.44 -5.94 -3.36
C LEU A 34 9.96 -6.06 -2.98
N ASN A 35 9.53 -5.32 -1.95
CA ASN A 35 8.12 -5.27 -1.54
C ASN A 35 7.21 -4.78 -2.68
N ALA A 36 7.61 -3.76 -3.41
CA ALA A 36 6.85 -3.23 -4.55
C ALA A 36 6.73 -4.27 -5.68
N LEU A 37 7.81 -4.99 -5.99
CA LEU A 37 7.81 -6.06 -6.98
C LEU A 37 6.90 -7.23 -6.56
N CYS A 38 7.01 -7.67 -5.30
CA CYS A 38 6.15 -8.70 -4.73
C CYS A 38 4.67 -8.28 -4.77
N GLY A 39 4.36 -7.03 -4.43
CA GLY A 39 3.02 -6.48 -4.47
C GLY A 39 2.43 -6.44 -5.88
N ALA A 40 3.22 -6.04 -6.87
CA ALA A 40 2.82 -6.06 -8.28
C ALA A 40 2.55 -7.50 -8.76
N GLY A 41 3.46 -8.44 -8.44
CA GLY A 41 3.29 -9.86 -8.75
C GLY A 41 2.05 -10.46 -8.07
N ALA A 42 1.83 -10.17 -6.80
CA ALA A 42 0.66 -10.60 -6.05
C ALA A 42 -0.65 -10.09 -6.68
N SER A 43 -0.69 -8.83 -7.13
CA SER A 43 -1.86 -8.26 -7.80
C SER A 43 -2.21 -8.98 -9.11
N LEU A 44 -1.20 -9.37 -9.90
CA LEU A 44 -1.38 -10.13 -11.13
C LEU A 44 -1.86 -11.56 -10.84
N LEU A 45 -1.25 -12.23 -9.87
CA LEU A 45 -1.62 -13.58 -9.44
C LEU A 45 -3.04 -13.60 -8.86
N THR A 46 -3.41 -12.64 -8.04
CA THR A 46 -4.75 -12.49 -7.47
C THR A 46 -5.80 -12.45 -8.56
N ARG A 47 -5.59 -11.66 -9.61
CA ARG A 47 -6.52 -11.59 -10.73
C ARG A 47 -6.69 -12.92 -11.45
N GLY A 48 -5.59 -13.67 -11.66
CA GLY A 48 -5.64 -14.98 -12.31
C GLY A 48 -6.31 -16.05 -11.45
N LEU A 49 -6.01 -16.08 -10.16
CA LEU A 49 -6.47 -17.09 -9.23
C LEU A 49 -7.97 -16.95 -8.91
N HIS A 50 -8.45 -15.73 -8.74
CA HIS A 50 -9.86 -15.48 -8.39
C HIS A 50 -10.88 -15.68 -9.53
N GLN A 51 -10.43 -16.05 -10.71
CA GLN A 51 -11.32 -16.59 -11.73
C GLN A 51 -11.85 -18.00 -11.38
N ARG A 52 -11.21 -18.70 -10.45
CA ARG A 52 -11.53 -20.08 -10.05
C ARG A 52 -11.94 -20.22 -8.58
N ILE A 53 -11.65 -19.25 -7.74
CA ILE A 53 -11.86 -19.30 -6.29
C ILE A 53 -12.56 -18.01 -5.85
N ASP A 54 -13.44 -18.10 -4.86
CA ASP A 54 -14.06 -16.92 -4.25
C ASP A 54 -12.99 -15.97 -3.71
N VAL A 55 -13.17 -14.66 -4.00
CA VAL A 55 -12.20 -13.61 -3.69
C VAL A 55 -11.91 -13.50 -2.20
N PHE A 56 -12.96 -13.58 -1.38
CA PHE A 56 -12.82 -13.44 0.06
C PHE A 56 -12.12 -14.64 0.69
N VAL A 57 -12.47 -15.84 0.21
CA VAL A 57 -11.81 -17.08 0.65
C VAL A 57 -10.33 -17.07 0.25
N GLY A 58 -10.01 -16.74 -0.99
CA GLY A 58 -8.63 -16.64 -1.46
C GLY A 58 -7.82 -15.58 -0.71
N THR A 59 -8.42 -14.42 -0.41
CA THR A 59 -7.79 -13.37 0.38
C THR A 59 -7.51 -13.85 1.80
N GLY A 60 -8.49 -14.53 2.44
CA GLY A 60 -8.33 -15.07 3.79
C GLY A 60 -7.17 -16.08 3.88
N TYR A 61 -7.10 -17.02 2.95
CA TYR A 61 -5.97 -17.99 2.91
C TYR A 61 -4.63 -17.29 2.68
N SER A 62 -4.57 -16.31 1.78
CA SER A 62 -3.32 -15.59 1.50
C SER A 62 -2.82 -14.82 2.73
N LEU A 63 -3.73 -14.16 3.46
CA LEU A 63 -3.39 -13.45 4.70
C LEU A 63 -3.00 -14.43 5.82
N ALA A 64 -3.68 -15.56 5.96
CA ALA A 64 -3.36 -16.57 6.96
C ALA A 64 -1.97 -17.18 6.71
N ILE A 65 -1.68 -17.60 5.48
CA ILE A 65 -0.38 -18.17 5.12
C ILE A 65 0.73 -17.12 5.28
N GLY A 66 0.51 -15.90 4.79
CA GLY A 66 1.47 -14.80 4.95
C GLY A 66 1.74 -14.47 6.41
N GLY A 67 0.70 -14.42 7.24
CA GLY A 67 0.82 -14.18 8.69
C GLY A 67 1.59 -15.30 9.41
N LEU A 68 1.33 -16.57 9.07
CA LEU A 68 2.07 -17.71 9.62
C LEU A 68 3.56 -17.67 9.24
N LEU A 69 3.87 -17.33 7.99
CA LEU A 69 5.26 -17.19 7.54
C LEU A 69 5.98 -16.05 8.26
N LEU A 70 5.30 -14.91 8.48
CA LEU A 70 5.86 -13.78 9.22
C LEU A 70 6.08 -14.13 10.70
N LEU A 71 5.15 -14.86 11.32
CA LEU A 71 5.32 -15.35 12.69
C LEU A 71 6.53 -16.29 12.80
N ALA A 72 6.64 -17.25 11.89
CA ALA A 72 7.79 -18.14 11.86
C ALA A 72 9.10 -17.37 11.68
N ALA A 73 9.17 -16.45 10.73
CA ALA A 73 10.34 -15.61 10.51
C ALA A 73 10.70 -14.76 11.75
N GLY A 74 9.69 -14.18 12.43
CA GLY A 74 9.90 -13.41 13.66
C GLY A 74 10.48 -14.25 14.79
N MET A 75 10.04 -15.50 14.93
CA MET A 75 10.60 -16.42 15.92
C MET A 75 12.07 -16.81 15.65
N PHE A 76 12.45 -16.94 14.37
CA PHE A 76 13.83 -17.20 13.98
C PHE A 76 14.77 -16.01 14.11
N LEU A 77 14.22 -14.80 14.15
CA LEU A 77 14.97 -13.53 14.25
C LEU A 77 15.01 -12.98 15.69
N ASP A 78 14.88 -13.84 16.71
CA ASP A 78 14.84 -13.48 18.14
C ASP A 78 13.78 -12.42 18.47
N GLY A 79 12.65 -12.43 17.78
CA GLY A 79 11.52 -11.56 18.06
C GLY A 79 10.96 -11.83 19.46
N SER A 80 11.05 -10.86 20.35
CA SER A 80 10.38 -10.93 21.65
C SER A 80 8.90 -10.55 21.51
N LEU A 81 8.03 -11.31 22.17
CA LEU A 81 6.61 -10.93 22.23
C LEU A 81 6.48 -9.65 23.10
N PRO A 82 5.88 -8.59 22.59
CA PRO A 82 5.67 -7.38 23.37
C PRO A 82 4.70 -7.65 24.53
N HIS A 83 4.82 -6.88 25.60
CA HIS A 83 3.84 -6.93 26.69
C HIS A 83 2.45 -6.61 26.14
N VAL A 84 1.53 -7.56 26.26
CA VAL A 84 0.16 -7.42 25.78
C VAL A 84 -0.59 -6.49 26.73
N THR A 85 -0.88 -5.29 26.25
CA THR A 85 -1.73 -4.32 26.95
C THR A 85 -3.14 -4.38 26.39
N VAL A 86 -4.16 -4.15 27.21
CA VAL A 86 -5.57 -4.13 26.74
C VAL A 86 -5.76 -3.13 25.59
N SER A 87 -5.19 -1.94 25.71
CA SER A 87 -5.21 -0.93 24.64
C SER A 87 -4.56 -1.44 23.35
N GLY A 88 -3.43 -2.15 23.46
CA GLY A 88 -2.74 -2.76 22.32
C GLY A 88 -3.59 -3.81 21.62
N LEU A 89 -4.36 -4.59 22.40
CA LEU A 89 -5.27 -5.60 21.84
C LEU A 89 -6.44 -4.96 21.09
N VAL A 90 -6.98 -3.85 21.59
CA VAL A 90 -8.04 -3.09 20.91
C VAL A 90 -7.51 -2.50 19.59
N TYR A 91 -6.33 -1.88 19.59
CA TYR A 91 -5.71 -1.36 18.35
C TYR A 91 -5.42 -2.46 17.36
N LEU A 92 -4.92 -3.61 17.83
CA LEU A 92 -4.67 -4.77 16.97
C LEU A 92 -5.96 -5.28 16.32
N ALA A 93 -7.04 -5.41 17.10
CA ALA A 93 -8.35 -5.84 16.58
C ALA A 93 -8.89 -4.86 15.53
N LEU A 94 -8.78 -3.55 15.77
CA LEU A 94 -9.15 -2.52 14.81
C LEU A 94 -8.32 -2.61 13.53
N LEU A 95 -7.00 -2.76 13.63
CA LEU A 95 -6.11 -2.92 12.48
C LEU A 95 -6.43 -4.17 11.67
N ILE A 96 -6.70 -5.30 12.33
CA ILE A 96 -7.12 -6.54 11.67
C ILE A 96 -8.44 -6.32 10.92
N GLY A 97 -9.43 -5.69 11.54
CA GLY A 97 -10.71 -5.40 10.92
C GLY A 97 -10.58 -4.51 9.68
N ILE A 98 -9.87 -3.39 9.79
CA ILE A 98 -9.62 -2.46 8.69
C ILE A 98 -8.86 -3.16 7.56
N SER A 99 -7.80 -3.91 7.89
CA SER A 99 -6.99 -4.62 6.90
C SER A 99 -7.78 -5.70 6.17
N THR A 100 -8.58 -6.49 6.89
CA THR A 100 -9.38 -7.57 6.30
C THR A 100 -10.40 -7.01 5.30
N VAL A 101 -11.11 -5.96 5.69
CA VAL A 101 -12.09 -5.29 4.82
C VAL A 101 -11.38 -4.63 3.63
N GLY A 102 -10.29 -3.89 3.89
CA GLY A 102 -9.53 -3.19 2.88
C GLY A 102 -8.94 -4.14 1.81
N PHE A 103 -8.27 -5.21 2.22
CA PHE A 103 -7.72 -6.20 1.30
C PHE A 103 -8.81 -6.97 0.56
N GLY A 104 -9.91 -7.33 1.23
CA GLY A 104 -11.05 -7.99 0.60
C GLY A 104 -11.66 -7.15 -0.51
N LEU A 105 -11.92 -5.86 -0.25
CA LEU A 105 -12.45 -4.92 -1.24
C LEU A 105 -11.45 -4.67 -2.38
N TYR A 106 -10.17 -4.47 -2.06
CA TYR A 106 -9.12 -4.26 -3.06
C TYR A 106 -9.01 -5.45 -4.01
N ASN A 107 -8.95 -6.67 -3.48
CA ASN A 107 -8.90 -7.90 -4.27
C ASN A 107 -10.16 -8.08 -5.11
N LYS A 108 -11.34 -7.73 -4.57
CA LYS A 108 -12.59 -7.73 -5.35
C LYS A 108 -12.53 -6.76 -6.53
N LEU A 109 -11.98 -5.56 -6.32
CA LEU A 109 -11.79 -4.58 -7.40
C LEU A 109 -10.83 -5.09 -8.47
N LEU A 110 -9.75 -5.78 -8.08
CA LEU A 110 -8.78 -6.38 -9.02
C LEU A 110 -9.40 -7.46 -9.92
N THR A 111 -10.39 -8.20 -9.44
CA THR A 111 -11.07 -9.21 -10.26
C THR A 111 -12.03 -8.63 -11.27
N CYS A 112 -12.68 -7.50 -10.92
CA CYS A 112 -13.70 -6.86 -11.77
C CYS A 112 -13.11 -5.83 -12.73
N ASN A 113 -11.85 -5.36 -12.50
CA ASN A 113 -11.24 -4.27 -13.26
C ASN A 113 -9.83 -4.62 -13.75
N PRO A 114 -9.32 -3.95 -14.81
CA PRO A 114 -7.92 -4.06 -15.19
C PRO A 114 -7.00 -3.65 -14.05
N VAL A 115 -5.96 -4.46 -13.76
CA VAL A 115 -5.01 -4.22 -12.64
C VAL A 115 -4.44 -2.81 -12.66
N GLY A 116 -4.06 -2.29 -13.83
CA GLY A 116 -3.52 -0.93 -13.96
C GLY A 116 -4.50 0.17 -13.55
N LYS A 117 -5.82 -0.03 -13.75
CA LYS A 117 -6.84 0.92 -13.31
C LYS A 117 -7.04 0.91 -11.79
N VAL A 118 -6.86 -0.23 -11.15
CA VAL A 118 -6.97 -0.34 -9.69
C VAL A 118 -5.67 0.13 -9.03
N ALA A 119 -4.53 -0.30 -9.55
CA ALA A 119 -3.22 -0.01 -8.98
C ALA A 119 -2.89 1.49 -8.95
N ILE A 120 -3.38 2.28 -9.92
CA ILE A 120 -3.14 3.74 -9.93
C ILE A 120 -3.72 4.44 -8.70
N TYR A 121 -4.81 3.92 -8.11
CA TYR A 121 -5.37 4.50 -6.90
C TYR A 121 -4.43 4.38 -5.69
N ASN A 122 -3.48 3.42 -5.72
CA ASN A 122 -2.46 3.30 -4.69
C ASN A 122 -1.55 4.54 -4.63
N SER A 123 -1.44 5.33 -5.71
CA SER A 123 -0.70 6.59 -5.71
C SER A 123 -1.34 7.68 -4.83
N LEU A 124 -2.62 7.53 -4.46
CA LEU A 124 -3.28 8.42 -3.51
C LEU A 124 -2.95 8.09 -2.05
N ILE A 125 -2.51 6.87 -1.73
CA ILE A 125 -2.23 6.44 -0.36
C ILE A 125 -1.24 7.38 0.35
N PRO A 126 -0.06 7.71 -0.24
CA PRO A 126 0.88 8.63 0.39
C PRO A 126 0.30 10.05 0.56
N VAL A 127 -0.52 10.50 -0.40
CA VAL A 127 -1.16 11.83 -0.34
C VAL A 127 -2.17 11.89 0.80
N VAL A 128 -3.04 10.87 0.90
CA VAL A 128 -4.01 10.75 2.01
C VAL A 128 -3.30 10.61 3.35
N GLY A 129 -2.21 9.82 3.39
CA GLY A 129 -1.37 9.69 4.58
C GLY A 129 -0.80 11.01 5.05
N ALA A 130 -0.21 11.81 4.14
CA ALA A 130 0.34 13.12 4.45
C ALA A 130 -0.72 14.12 4.93
N VAL A 131 -1.90 14.16 4.30
CA VAL A 131 -3.02 15.00 4.73
C VAL A 131 -3.52 14.58 6.11
N SER A 132 -3.66 13.27 6.35
CA SER A 132 -4.09 12.73 7.64
C SER A 132 -3.07 13.04 8.74
N SER A 133 -1.78 12.97 8.46
CA SER A 133 -0.70 13.36 9.39
C SER A 133 -0.81 14.84 9.78
N CYS A 134 -0.99 15.73 8.80
CA CYS A 134 -1.19 17.15 9.06
C CYS A 134 -2.41 17.42 9.95
N LEU A 135 -3.52 16.70 9.74
CA LEU A 135 -4.75 16.89 10.51
C LEU A 135 -4.68 16.30 11.92
N CYS A 136 -4.10 15.10 12.06
CA CYS A 136 -4.09 14.38 13.34
C CYS A 136 -2.89 14.74 14.22
N LEU A 137 -1.73 15.00 13.62
CA LEU A 137 -0.47 15.29 14.32
C LEU A 137 -0.12 16.78 14.35
N HIS A 138 -0.96 17.63 13.73
CA HIS A 138 -0.74 19.09 13.64
C HIS A 138 0.60 19.45 12.99
N GLU A 139 1.08 18.62 12.05
CA GLU A 139 2.28 18.89 11.28
C GLU A 139 2.07 20.03 10.29
N ALA A 140 3.15 20.74 9.94
CA ALA A 140 3.07 21.85 9.00
C ALA A 140 2.62 21.37 7.61
N PHE A 141 1.56 21.99 7.09
CA PHE A 141 1.07 21.69 5.74
C PHE A 141 2.03 22.24 4.70
N HIS A 142 2.58 21.38 3.86
CA HIS A 142 3.49 21.76 2.79
C HIS A 142 2.77 21.78 1.44
N TRP A 143 3.04 22.80 0.63
CA TRP A 143 2.47 22.94 -0.72
C TRP A 143 2.73 21.73 -1.63
N LYS A 144 3.81 20.99 -1.40
CA LYS A 144 4.13 19.74 -2.12
C LYS A 144 3.02 18.67 -2.00
N TYR A 145 2.24 18.66 -0.92
CA TYR A 145 1.11 17.72 -0.78
C TYR A 145 -0.01 18.01 -1.78
N VAL A 146 -0.26 19.31 -2.08
CA VAL A 146 -1.22 19.74 -3.09
C VAL A 146 -0.75 19.35 -4.49
N LEU A 147 0.51 19.61 -4.80
CA LEU A 147 1.10 19.25 -6.10
C LEU A 147 1.07 17.74 -6.32
N ALA A 148 1.47 16.94 -5.33
CA ALA A 148 1.45 15.49 -5.42
C ALA A 148 0.02 14.95 -5.58
N GLY A 149 -0.95 15.51 -4.85
CA GLY A 149 -2.36 15.18 -4.99
C GLY A 149 -2.91 15.51 -6.38
N ALA A 150 -2.56 16.67 -6.93
CA ALA A 150 -2.95 17.05 -8.28
C ALA A 150 -2.36 16.14 -9.36
N LEU A 151 -1.08 15.77 -9.24
CA LEU A 151 -0.41 14.84 -10.16
C LEU A 151 -1.01 13.43 -10.08
N ALA A 152 -1.25 12.92 -8.87
CA ALA A 152 -1.88 11.62 -8.66
C ALA A 152 -3.30 11.59 -9.24
N THR A 153 -4.10 12.61 -8.96
CA THR A 153 -5.48 12.73 -9.48
C THR A 153 -5.51 12.86 -11.00
N GLY A 154 -4.59 13.66 -11.56
CA GLY A 154 -4.41 13.77 -13.01
C GLY A 154 -4.03 12.45 -13.67
N GLY A 155 -3.14 11.67 -13.05
CA GLY A 155 -2.77 10.32 -13.48
C GLY A 155 -3.97 9.37 -13.50
N ILE A 156 -4.78 9.38 -12.44
CA ILE A 156 -6.02 8.59 -12.33
C ILE A 156 -7.01 8.98 -13.43
N TYR A 157 -7.20 10.29 -13.65
CA TYR A 157 -8.12 10.79 -14.67
C TYR A 157 -7.72 10.32 -16.08
N ILE A 158 -6.43 10.42 -16.44
CA ILE A 158 -5.92 10.00 -17.76
C ILE A 158 -6.11 8.50 -17.97
N ILE A 159 -5.83 7.67 -16.96
CA ILE A 159 -6.01 6.21 -17.08
C ILE A 159 -7.49 5.83 -17.22
N ASN A 160 -8.36 6.50 -16.51
CA ASN A 160 -9.79 6.21 -16.59
C ASN A 160 -10.44 6.72 -17.87
N LYS A 161 -9.94 7.80 -18.46
CA LYS A 161 -10.44 8.35 -19.74
C LYS A 161 -9.91 7.61 -20.96
N GLY A 162 -8.76 6.96 -20.87
CA GLY A 162 -8.20 6.14 -21.94
C GLY A 162 -8.98 4.82 -22.04
N LYS A 163 -10.04 4.85 -22.86
CA LYS A 163 -10.73 3.65 -23.34
C LYS A 163 -9.95 3.03 -24.48
#